data_1a7fee65c2dcd6b5d6ca2de3f9f354ec
#
_entry.id   1a7fee65c2dcd6b5d6ca2de3f9f354ec
#
_cell.length_a   1.000
_cell.length_b   1.000
_cell.length_c   1.000
_cell.angle_alpha   90.00
_cell.angle_beta   90.00
_cell.angle_gamma   90.00
#
_symmetry.space_group_name_H-M   'P 1'
#
loop_
_entity.id
_entity.type
_entity.pdbx_description
1 polymer ?
#
loop_
_entity_poly.entity_id
_entity_poly.type
_entity_poly.pdbx_seq_one_letter_code
_entity_poly.pdbx_strand_id
1 'polypeptide(L)'
;MHRSRVYAVLIDAPRDEAARAVAFWSAALGVTARPLPAAPQYTRLHQALPGVNTAVQAVDDAPRMHLDIETDDIDAETARLVALGAEQVSQWQECRTLRVPGGHLVCVLPVESDAETFRAQANVWP
;
A
#
# COMPACT_ATOMS: atom_id res chain seq x y z
N MET A 1 17.02 -13.24 -8.50
CA MET A 1 16.60 -13.24 -7.08
C MET A 1 16.24 -11.83 -6.63
N HIS A 2 15.08 -11.68 -6.02
CA HIS A 2 14.65 -10.39 -5.47
C HIS A 2 13.85 -10.61 -4.19
N ARG A 3 13.54 -9.52 -3.48
CA ARG A 3 12.78 -9.56 -2.23
C ARG A 3 11.55 -8.70 -2.32
N SER A 4 10.50 -9.11 -1.61
CA SER A 4 9.30 -8.28 -1.45
C SER A 4 8.56 -8.61 -0.16
N ARG A 5 7.77 -7.64 0.30
CA ARG A 5 6.88 -7.82 1.47
C ARG A 5 5.71 -6.85 1.38
N VAL A 6 4.65 -7.14 2.12
CA VAL A 6 3.59 -6.15 2.30
C VAL A 6 4.15 -4.99 3.13
N TYR A 7 4.09 -3.79 2.58
CA TYR A 7 4.52 -2.56 3.26
C TYR A 7 3.36 -1.86 3.96
N ALA A 8 2.20 -1.80 3.30
CA ALA A 8 1.07 -1.03 3.80
C ALA A 8 -0.27 -1.63 3.41
N VAL A 9 -1.28 -1.37 4.23
CA VAL A 9 -2.69 -1.54 3.91
C VAL A 9 -3.31 -0.16 3.80
N LEU A 10 -3.90 0.17 2.66
CA LEU A 10 -4.51 1.47 2.40
C LEU A 10 -6.02 1.35 2.44
N ILE A 11 -6.64 2.28 3.15
CA ILE A 11 -8.10 2.44 3.17
C ILE A 11 -8.43 3.58 2.22
N ASP A 12 -8.85 3.24 1.00
CA ASP A 12 -9.18 4.22 -0.02
C ASP A 12 -10.56 4.80 0.26
N ALA A 13 -10.64 6.11 0.40
CA ALA A 13 -11.90 6.81 0.61
C ALA A 13 -12.10 7.86 -0.48
N PRO A 14 -13.32 7.99 -1.02
CA PRO A 14 -13.61 9.10 -1.93
C PRO A 14 -13.19 10.43 -1.30
N ARG A 15 -12.67 11.32 -2.13
CA ARG A 15 -12.06 12.57 -1.66
C ARG A 15 -12.97 13.38 -0.75
N ASP A 16 -14.27 13.45 -1.06
CA ASP A 16 -15.26 14.16 -0.25
C ASP A 16 -15.62 13.45 1.07
N GLU A 17 -15.26 12.18 1.21
CA GLU A 17 -15.49 11.40 2.42
C GLU A 17 -14.22 11.17 3.24
N ALA A 18 -13.06 11.55 2.73
CA ALA A 18 -11.77 11.17 3.31
C ALA A 18 -11.60 11.70 4.74
N ALA A 19 -11.99 12.96 5.01
CA ALA A 19 -11.86 13.53 6.35
C ALA A 19 -12.71 12.78 7.38
N ARG A 20 -13.93 12.39 7.00
CA ARG A 20 -14.82 11.61 7.87
C ARG A 20 -14.30 10.18 8.07
N ALA A 21 -13.71 9.58 7.04
CA ALA A 21 -13.09 8.28 7.14
C ALA A 21 -11.91 8.30 8.11
N VAL A 22 -11.04 9.31 8.02
CA VAL A 22 -9.93 9.49 8.95
C VAL A 22 -10.43 9.59 10.40
N ALA A 23 -11.44 10.44 10.64
CA ALA A 23 -12.00 10.62 11.97
C ALA A 23 -12.59 9.31 12.52
N PHE A 24 -13.31 8.57 11.68
CA PHE A 24 -13.90 7.29 12.09
C PHE A 24 -12.81 6.26 12.45
N TRP A 25 -11.86 6.02 11.55
CA TRP A 25 -10.87 4.98 11.76
C TRP A 25 -9.92 5.31 12.92
N SER A 26 -9.54 6.57 13.05
CA SER A 26 -8.72 7.03 14.18
C SER A 26 -9.41 6.76 15.52
N ALA A 27 -10.67 7.12 15.62
CA ALA A 27 -11.45 6.91 16.85
C ALA A 27 -11.78 5.43 17.08
N ALA A 28 -12.18 4.72 16.03
CA ALA A 28 -12.57 3.31 16.12
C ALA A 28 -11.40 2.41 16.55
N LEU A 29 -10.19 2.72 16.06
CA LEU A 29 -8.99 1.93 16.36
C LEU A 29 -8.19 2.49 17.54
N GLY A 30 -8.56 3.67 18.05
CA GLY A 30 -7.84 4.29 19.17
C GLY A 30 -6.43 4.72 18.82
N VAL A 31 -6.20 5.20 17.59
CA VAL A 31 -4.87 5.58 17.12
C VAL A 31 -4.84 7.04 16.68
N THR A 32 -3.63 7.59 16.59
CA THR A 32 -3.42 8.96 16.13
C THR A 32 -3.38 9.00 14.61
N ALA A 33 -4.14 9.92 14.03
CA ALA A 33 -4.07 10.21 12.59
C ALA A 33 -2.98 11.24 12.33
N ARG A 34 -2.11 10.97 11.36
CA ARG A 34 -0.97 11.83 11.00
C ARG A 34 -0.97 12.10 9.50
N PRO A 35 -1.42 13.29 9.05
CA PRO A 35 -1.31 13.64 7.64
C PRO A 35 0.15 13.65 7.17
N LEU A 36 0.40 13.26 5.92
CA LEU A 36 1.74 13.32 5.33
C LEU A 36 1.89 14.66 4.59
N PRO A 37 2.76 15.58 5.03
CA PRO A 37 2.86 16.92 4.43
C PRO A 37 3.26 16.88 2.95
N ALA A 38 4.13 15.94 2.56
CA ALA A 38 4.60 15.80 1.19
C ALA A 38 3.59 15.08 0.27
N ALA A 39 2.56 14.45 0.85
CA ALA A 39 1.56 13.70 0.10
C ALA A 39 0.21 13.82 0.83
N PRO A 40 -0.49 14.97 0.68
CA PRO A 40 -1.67 15.30 1.49
C PRO A 40 -2.86 14.36 1.28
N GLN A 41 -2.88 13.56 0.20
CA GLN A 41 -3.90 12.56 -0.01
C GLN A 41 -3.80 11.38 0.99
N TYR A 42 -2.66 11.24 1.68
CA TYR A 42 -2.45 10.18 2.66
C TYR A 42 -2.51 10.71 4.07
N THR A 43 -3.26 10.03 4.93
CA THR A 43 -3.25 10.25 6.37
C THR A 43 -2.92 8.93 7.06
N ARG A 44 -1.77 8.86 7.70
CA ARG A 44 -1.31 7.64 8.37
C ARG A 44 -2.10 7.42 9.65
N LEU A 45 -2.53 6.18 9.88
CA LEU A 45 -3.09 5.73 11.15
C LEU A 45 -1.95 5.09 11.94
N HIS A 46 -1.42 5.84 12.91
CA HIS A 46 -0.18 5.51 13.58
C HIS A 46 -0.29 4.19 14.35
N GLN A 47 0.52 3.20 13.99
CA GLN A 47 0.61 1.90 14.65
C GLN A 47 -0.73 1.16 14.76
N ALA A 48 -1.62 1.32 13.79
CA ALA A 48 -2.89 0.59 13.77
C ALA A 48 -2.69 -0.92 13.59
N LEU A 49 -1.68 -1.31 12.79
CA LEU A 49 -1.30 -2.72 12.60
C LEU A 49 0.19 -2.88 12.91
N PRO A 50 0.57 -3.89 13.72
CA PRO A 50 1.98 -4.16 14.00
C PRO A 50 2.76 -4.50 12.72
N GLY A 51 3.88 -3.81 12.49
CA GLY A 51 4.80 -4.10 11.39
C GLY A 51 4.31 -3.76 10.00
N VAL A 52 3.09 -3.21 9.86
CA VAL A 52 2.50 -2.83 8.57
C VAL A 52 1.96 -1.41 8.69
N ASN A 53 2.31 -0.54 7.75
CA ASN A 53 1.75 0.80 7.73
C ASN A 53 0.29 0.76 7.31
N THR A 54 -0.52 1.62 7.93
CA THR A 54 -1.93 1.76 7.57
C THR A 54 -2.21 3.25 7.38
N ALA A 55 -2.92 3.58 6.30
CA ALA A 55 -3.28 4.95 6.01
C ALA A 55 -4.63 5.01 5.31
N VAL A 56 -5.32 6.14 5.49
CA VAL A 56 -6.46 6.51 4.66
C VAL A 56 -5.91 7.27 3.46
N GLN A 57 -6.28 6.86 2.26
CA GLN A 57 -5.92 7.55 1.02
C GLN A 57 -7.17 8.15 0.39
N ALA A 58 -7.14 9.47 0.17
CA ALA A 58 -8.20 10.14 -0.57
C ALA A 58 -8.04 9.81 -2.06
N VAL A 59 -9.09 9.29 -2.68
CA VAL A 59 -9.07 8.86 -4.09
C VAL A 59 -10.26 9.45 -4.84
N ASP A 60 -10.15 9.47 -6.17
CA ASP A 60 -11.24 9.85 -7.05
C ASP A 60 -11.94 8.62 -7.59
N ASP A 61 -12.34 7.72 -6.69
CA ASP A 61 -12.91 6.42 -7.02
C ASP A 61 -13.76 5.91 -5.84
N ALA A 62 -14.39 4.76 -6.00
CA ALA A 62 -15.19 4.11 -4.97
C ALA A 62 -14.33 3.69 -3.77
N PRO A 63 -14.92 3.59 -2.57
CA PRO A 63 -14.18 3.12 -1.40
C PRO A 63 -13.76 1.66 -1.57
N ARG A 64 -12.51 1.37 -1.18
CA ARG A 64 -11.96 0.00 -1.19
C ARG A 64 -10.69 -0.03 -0.36
N MET A 65 -10.13 -1.20 -0.19
CA MET A 65 -8.82 -1.36 0.43
C MET A 65 -7.87 -1.97 -0.58
N HIS A 66 -6.60 -1.58 -0.54
CA HIS A 66 -5.56 -2.22 -1.33
C HIS A 66 -4.29 -2.39 -0.52
N LEU A 67 -3.43 -3.28 -0.98
CA LEU A 67 -2.13 -3.52 -0.36
C LEU A 67 -1.05 -2.87 -1.19
N ASP A 68 -0.04 -2.34 -0.51
CA ASP A 68 1.22 -1.92 -1.13
C ASP A 68 2.27 -2.98 -0.84
N ILE A 69 2.92 -3.47 -1.88
CA ILE A 69 4.05 -4.40 -1.79
C ILE A 69 5.32 -3.62 -2.13
N GLU A 70 6.25 -3.55 -1.18
CA GLU A 70 7.56 -2.98 -1.46
C GLU A 70 8.51 -4.08 -1.93
N THR A 71 9.39 -3.72 -2.85
CA THR A 71 10.34 -4.65 -3.45
C THR A 71 11.65 -3.97 -3.83
N ASP A 72 12.73 -4.75 -3.82
CA ASP A 72 14.03 -4.29 -4.31
C ASP A 72 14.20 -4.47 -5.83
N ASP A 73 13.20 -5.04 -6.52
CA ASP A 73 13.18 -5.15 -7.98
C ASP A 73 11.73 -5.13 -8.49
N ILE A 74 11.29 -3.96 -8.92
CA ILE A 74 9.90 -3.73 -9.34
C ILE A 74 9.55 -4.59 -10.56
N ASP A 75 10.43 -4.68 -11.53
CA ASP A 75 10.15 -5.45 -12.75
C ASP A 75 10.04 -6.94 -12.44
N ALA A 76 10.94 -7.48 -11.62
CA ALA A 76 10.90 -8.88 -11.24
C ALA A 76 9.67 -9.21 -10.40
N GLU A 77 9.31 -8.34 -9.45
CA GLU A 77 8.12 -8.57 -8.62
C GLU A 77 6.84 -8.46 -9.45
N THR A 78 6.76 -7.46 -10.33
CA THR A 78 5.62 -7.34 -11.25
C THR A 78 5.48 -8.59 -12.11
N ALA A 79 6.57 -9.07 -12.69
CA ALA A 79 6.55 -10.28 -13.51
C ALA A 79 6.11 -11.51 -12.72
N ARG A 80 6.58 -11.63 -11.47
CA ARG A 80 6.17 -12.74 -10.59
C ARG A 80 4.67 -12.72 -10.34
N LEU A 81 4.11 -11.55 -10.02
CA LEU A 81 2.68 -11.41 -9.75
C LEU A 81 1.83 -11.63 -11.00
N VAL A 82 2.29 -11.15 -12.15
CA VAL A 82 1.62 -11.40 -13.43
C VAL A 82 1.58 -12.89 -13.74
N ALA A 83 2.66 -13.61 -13.47
CA ALA A 83 2.71 -15.06 -13.65
C ALA A 83 1.71 -15.78 -12.73
N LEU A 84 1.34 -15.17 -11.60
CA LEU A 84 0.33 -15.69 -10.68
C LEU A 84 -1.10 -15.29 -11.06
N GLY A 85 -1.28 -14.49 -12.12
CA GLY A 85 -2.60 -14.11 -12.60
C GLY A 85 -2.95 -12.63 -12.46
N ALA A 86 -2.01 -11.79 -12.02
CA ALA A 86 -2.25 -10.35 -11.95
C ALA A 86 -2.15 -9.71 -13.33
N GLU A 87 -2.81 -8.56 -13.49
CA GLU A 87 -2.75 -7.75 -14.69
C GLU A 87 -2.37 -6.33 -14.31
N GLN A 88 -1.34 -5.78 -14.95
CA GLN A 88 -0.96 -4.38 -14.71
C GLN A 88 -1.99 -3.46 -15.36
N VAL A 89 -2.58 -2.58 -14.56
CA VAL A 89 -3.63 -1.67 -15.01
C VAL A 89 -3.16 -0.22 -15.11
N SER A 90 -2.14 0.18 -14.35
CA SER A 90 -1.58 1.53 -14.46
C SER A 90 -0.16 1.59 -13.87
N GLN A 91 0.50 2.71 -14.16
CA GLN A 91 1.83 3.01 -13.62
C GLN A 91 1.89 4.50 -13.32
N TRP A 92 2.41 4.82 -12.13
CA TRP A 92 2.70 6.20 -11.75
C TRP A 92 4.10 6.26 -11.18
N GLN A 93 5.02 6.93 -11.88
CA GLN A 93 6.45 6.89 -11.58
C GLN A 93 6.95 5.45 -11.54
N GLU A 94 7.57 5.01 -10.46
CA GLU A 94 8.04 3.63 -10.30
C GLU A 94 6.98 2.69 -9.74
N CYS A 95 5.85 3.22 -9.29
CA CYS A 95 4.75 2.43 -8.73
C CYS A 95 3.94 1.76 -9.85
N ARG A 96 3.69 0.46 -9.71
CA ARG A 96 2.83 -0.31 -10.63
C ARG A 96 1.56 -0.72 -9.91
N THR A 97 0.41 -0.41 -10.49
CA THR A 97 -0.87 -0.88 -9.97
C THR A 97 -1.32 -2.10 -10.75
N LEU A 98 -1.58 -3.18 -10.04
CA LEU A 98 -2.02 -4.45 -10.62
C LEU A 98 -3.41 -4.80 -10.11
N ARG A 99 -4.22 -5.40 -10.99
CA ARG A 99 -5.47 -6.05 -10.60
C ARG A 99 -5.20 -7.54 -10.46
N VAL A 100 -5.53 -8.08 -9.30
CA VAL A 100 -5.25 -9.49 -8.99
C VAL A 100 -6.50 -10.33 -9.10
N PRO A 101 -6.39 -11.68 -9.13
CA PRO A 101 -7.56 -12.57 -9.09
C PRO A 101 -8.47 -12.22 -7.93
N GLY A 102 -9.77 -12.11 -8.19
CA GLY A 102 -10.76 -11.59 -7.26
C GLY A 102 -11.14 -10.14 -7.53
N GLY A 103 -10.34 -9.40 -8.33
CA GLY A 103 -10.64 -8.03 -8.74
C GLY A 103 -10.05 -6.94 -7.87
N HIS A 104 -9.30 -7.29 -6.83
CA HIS A 104 -8.68 -6.32 -5.92
C HIS A 104 -7.44 -5.68 -6.56
N LEU A 105 -7.07 -4.51 -6.06
CA LEU A 105 -5.86 -3.82 -6.50
C LEU A 105 -4.71 -4.07 -5.53
N VAL A 106 -3.51 -4.13 -6.07
CA VAL A 106 -2.26 -4.13 -5.32
C VAL A 106 -1.30 -3.18 -6.02
N CYS A 107 -0.52 -2.42 -5.23
CA CYS A 107 0.52 -1.56 -5.77
C CYS A 107 1.88 -2.15 -5.44
N VAL A 108 2.76 -2.18 -6.45
CA VAL A 108 4.16 -2.60 -6.30
C VAL A 108 5.02 -1.34 -6.36
N LEU A 109 5.85 -1.14 -5.34
CA LEU A 109 6.64 0.09 -5.20
C LEU A 109 8.06 -0.19 -4.69
N PRO A 110 8.97 0.78 -4.84
CA PRO A 110 10.31 0.63 -4.27
C PRO A 110 10.28 0.49 -2.76
N VAL A 111 11.37 -0.03 -2.19
CA VAL A 111 11.49 -0.18 -0.74
C VAL A 111 11.33 1.17 -0.05
N GLU A 112 10.38 1.25 0.87
CA GLU A 112 10.07 2.42 1.69
C GLU A 112 10.53 2.23 3.14
N SER A 113 10.60 0.96 3.60
CA SER A 113 11.08 0.63 4.94
C SER A 113 12.58 0.86 5.05
N ASP A 114 13.09 0.96 6.28
CA ASP A 114 14.53 0.93 6.46
C ASP A 114 15.10 -0.42 6.01
N ALA A 115 16.38 -0.42 5.60
CA ALA A 115 17.01 -1.57 4.97
C ALA A 115 17.04 -2.81 5.88
N GLU A 116 17.20 -2.60 7.19
CA GLU A 116 17.25 -3.71 8.15
C GLU A 116 15.90 -4.39 8.28
N THR A 117 14.82 -3.60 8.46
CA THR A 117 13.45 -4.12 8.54
C THR A 117 13.07 -4.86 7.27
N PHE A 118 13.34 -4.27 6.11
CA PHE A 118 13.02 -4.89 4.83
C PHE A 118 13.75 -6.24 4.69
N ARG A 119 15.05 -6.26 4.96
CA ARG A 119 15.84 -7.48 4.82
C ARG A 119 15.38 -8.59 5.77
N ALA A 120 14.99 -8.20 6.98
CA ALA A 120 14.55 -9.16 8.00
C ALA A 120 13.18 -9.76 7.71
N GLN A 121 12.27 -9.00 7.09
CA GLN A 121 10.86 -9.38 6.96
C GLN A 121 10.44 -9.75 5.55
N ALA A 122 11.21 -9.39 4.53
CA ALA A 122 10.84 -9.67 3.15
C ALA A 122 11.07 -11.14 2.78
N ASN A 123 10.17 -11.65 1.95
CA ASN A 123 10.39 -12.95 1.31
C ASN A 123 11.47 -12.81 0.23
N VAL A 124 12.22 -13.87 0.05
CA VAL A 124 13.23 -13.96 -1.02
C VAL A 124 12.67 -14.84 -2.12
N TRP A 125 12.67 -14.34 -3.35
CA TRP A 125 12.15 -15.05 -4.51
C TRP A 125 13.30 -15.41 -5.45
N PRO A 126 13.30 -16.64 -6.03
CA PRO A 126 14.34 -17.06 -6.97
C PRO A 126 14.39 -16.24 -8.25
#